data_57be7861867207dd98b83aa501ce49e4
#
_entry.id   57be7861867207dd98b83aa501ce49e4
#
_cell.length_a   1.000
_cell.length_b   1.000
_cell.length_c   1.000
_cell.angle_alpha   90.00
_cell.angle_beta   90.00
_cell.angle_gamma   90.00
#
_symmetry.space_group_name_H-M   'P 1'
#
loop_
_entity.id
_entity.type
_entity.pdbx_description
1 polymer ?
#
loop_
_entity_poly.entity_id
_entity_poly.type
_entity_poly.pdbx_seq_one_letter_code
_entity_poly.pdbx_strand_id
1 'polypeptide(L)'
;MKNFTLVAGVLAIGALVLFANAGDSQWDAQSSGYEVGDVARDFSLKNVDGNMVSMADFNDAKGFIVVFTCNHCPYAKLYEQRIMDLDVAYADKGYPVIAINPNDPSKVAEDSFENMVARAEEKGYTFPYLVDGSQEIAASYGATKTPHVYVLKKEGGKLVVKYIGAIDNNHKDPDAVSKTYVADAVDALLSGNAVPEAETRAIGCTIKWKDA
;
A
#
# COMPACT_ATOMS: atom_id res chain seq x y z
N MET A 1 84.32 0.56 29.51
CA MET A 1 83.40 1.68 29.49
C MET A 1 82.54 1.46 28.27
N LYS A 2 81.37 0.93 28.48
CA LYS A 2 80.43 0.52 27.37
C LYS A 2 79.26 1.47 27.39
N ASN A 3 79.07 2.23 26.32
CA ASN A 3 77.95 3.14 26.12
C ASN A 3 76.69 2.32 25.71
N PHE A 4 75.62 2.46 26.46
CA PHE A 4 74.32 1.94 26.12
C PHE A 4 73.46 3.08 25.52
N THR A 5 73.18 2.96 24.27
CA THR A 5 72.24 3.87 23.57
C THR A 5 70.84 3.37 23.72
N LEU A 6 69.99 4.15 24.37
CA LEU A 6 68.57 3.86 24.52
C LEU A 6 67.86 4.31 23.24
N VAL A 7 67.19 3.38 22.52
CA VAL A 7 66.32 3.68 21.39
C VAL A 7 64.85 3.76 21.92
N ALA A 8 64.33 4.95 21.87
CA ALA A 8 62.89 5.17 22.19
C ALA A 8 62.03 4.80 21.00
N GLY A 9 61.24 3.73 21.13
CA GLY A 9 60.26 3.34 20.17
C GLY A 9 58.98 4.16 20.35
N VAL A 10 58.61 4.92 19.33
CA VAL A 10 57.32 5.62 19.27
C VAL A 10 56.26 4.64 18.74
N LEU A 11 55.32 4.23 19.61
CA LEU A 11 54.17 3.47 19.27
C LEU A 11 53.11 4.43 18.69
N ALA A 12 52.92 4.43 17.38
CA ALA A 12 51.79 5.11 16.73
C ALA A 12 50.54 4.25 16.89
N ILE A 13 49.60 4.68 17.75
CA ILE A 13 48.27 4.09 17.87
C ILE A 13 47.43 4.65 16.72
N GLY A 14 47.28 3.84 15.66
CA GLY A 14 46.38 4.14 14.58
C GLY A 14 44.90 3.93 15.04
N ALA A 15 44.18 5.01 15.23
CA ALA A 15 42.75 4.95 15.45
C ALA A 15 42.05 4.54 14.13
N LEU A 16 41.57 3.29 14.08
CA LEU A 16 40.73 2.79 12.98
C LEU A 16 39.34 3.39 13.14
N VAL A 17 39.03 4.46 12.41
CA VAL A 17 37.70 5.03 12.31
C VAL A 17 36.88 4.10 11.40
N LEU A 18 36.06 3.26 12.01
CA LEU A 18 35.03 2.51 11.29
C LEU A 18 33.93 3.50 10.86
N PHE A 19 33.96 3.91 9.61
CA PHE A 19 32.80 4.53 8.98
C PHE A 19 31.72 3.44 8.85
N ALA A 20 30.71 3.50 9.73
CA ALA A 20 29.47 2.78 9.51
C ALA A 20 28.82 3.40 8.26
N ASN A 21 28.93 2.74 7.12
CA ASN A 21 28.09 3.02 6.00
C ASN A 21 26.64 2.77 6.45
N ALA A 22 25.88 3.85 6.69
CA ALA A 22 24.44 3.78 6.65
C ALA A 22 24.10 3.30 5.23
N GLY A 23 23.75 2.03 5.10
CA GLY A 23 23.33 1.46 3.84
C GLY A 23 22.10 2.22 3.38
N ASP A 24 22.25 3.02 2.32
CA ASP A 24 21.13 3.36 1.48
C ASP A 24 20.50 2.03 1.07
N SER A 25 19.32 1.75 1.62
CA SER A 25 18.48 0.66 1.13
C SER A 25 18.05 1.07 -0.27
N GLN A 26 18.87 0.71 -1.25
CA GLN A 26 18.50 0.72 -2.65
C GLN A 26 17.30 -0.21 -2.76
N TRP A 27 16.11 0.39 -2.90
CA TRP A 27 14.89 -0.34 -3.23
C TRP A 27 15.06 -0.81 -4.66
N ASP A 28 15.49 -2.05 -4.84
CA ASP A 28 15.39 -2.71 -6.13
C ASP A 28 13.90 -2.71 -6.49
N ALA A 29 13.55 -2.01 -7.56
CA ALA A 29 12.21 -2.02 -8.12
C ALA A 29 11.87 -3.49 -8.44
N GLN A 30 11.05 -4.10 -7.58
CA GLN A 30 10.63 -5.48 -7.74
C GLN A 30 9.79 -5.55 -9.01
N SER A 31 10.33 -6.13 -10.05
CA SER A 31 9.73 -6.15 -11.39
C SER A 31 8.42 -6.95 -11.47
N SER A 32 8.00 -7.59 -10.40
CA SER A 32 6.83 -8.46 -10.33
C SER A 32 5.71 -7.98 -9.39
N GLY A 33 5.90 -6.87 -8.64
CA GLY A 33 4.98 -6.45 -7.57
C GLY A 33 5.13 -7.29 -6.29
N TYR A 34 4.25 -7.03 -5.31
CA TYR A 34 4.25 -7.79 -4.05
C TYR A 34 3.54 -9.13 -4.20
N GLU A 35 4.08 -10.12 -3.47
CA GLU A 35 3.46 -11.40 -3.19
C GLU A 35 2.95 -11.45 -1.75
N VAL A 36 2.09 -12.42 -1.44
CA VAL A 36 1.62 -12.66 -0.06
C VAL A 36 2.81 -13.06 0.82
N GLY A 37 3.00 -12.33 1.91
CA GLY A 37 4.14 -12.48 2.82
C GLY A 37 5.21 -11.40 2.67
N ASP A 38 5.22 -10.64 1.58
CA ASP A 38 6.15 -9.55 1.38
C ASP A 38 5.90 -8.39 2.35
N VAL A 39 6.95 -7.60 2.57
CA VAL A 39 6.86 -6.35 3.32
C VAL A 39 6.55 -5.22 2.37
N ALA A 40 5.33 -4.68 2.47
CA ALA A 40 4.93 -3.52 1.70
C ALA A 40 5.60 -2.25 2.23
N ARG A 41 6.02 -1.38 1.31
CA ARG A 41 6.52 -0.03 1.66
C ARG A 41 5.35 0.88 2.03
N ASP A 42 5.61 1.81 2.94
CA ASP A 42 4.73 2.95 3.17
C ASP A 42 4.83 3.93 2.00
N PHE A 43 3.87 4.83 1.92
CA PHE A 43 3.80 5.89 0.92
C PHE A 43 3.40 7.21 1.59
N SER A 44 3.63 8.31 0.91
CA SER A 44 3.04 9.60 1.24
C SER A 44 2.44 10.18 -0.02
N LEU A 45 1.12 10.17 -0.12
CA LEU A 45 0.37 10.56 -1.30
C LEU A 45 -0.63 11.66 -0.96
N LYS A 46 -0.96 12.49 -1.97
CA LYS A 46 -1.91 13.59 -1.80
C LYS A 46 -3.34 13.04 -1.76
N ASN A 47 -4.05 13.38 -0.68
CA ASN A 47 -5.47 13.08 -0.50
C ASN A 47 -6.35 14.15 -1.17
N VAL A 48 -7.61 13.80 -1.45
CA VAL A 48 -8.61 14.69 -2.06
C VAL A 48 -8.88 15.96 -1.23
N ASP A 49 -8.62 15.96 0.06
CA ASP A 49 -8.67 17.16 0.93
C ASP A 49 -7.45 18.07 0.82
N GLY A 50 -6.46 17.68 0.00
CA GLY A 50 -5.22 18.41 -0.24
C GLY A 50 -4.06 18.08 0.70
N ASN A 51 -4.29 17.33 1.78
CA ASN A 51 -3.26 16.91 2.72
C ASN A 51 -2.46 15.71 2.15
N MET A 52 -1.22 15.56 2.61
CA MET A 52 -0.46 14.34 2.37
C MET A 52 -0.86 13.29 3.42
N VAL A 53 -1.05 12.05 2.98
CA VAL A 53 -1.44 10.93 3.85
C VAL A 53 -0.48 9.75 3.64
N SER A 54 -0.07 9.17 4.76
CA SER A 54 0.81 8.01 4.88
C SER A 54 0.15 6.96 5.77
N MET A 55 0.46 5.68 5.60
CA MET A 55 0.00 4.64 6.53
C MET A 55 0.59 4.84 7.95
N ALA A 56 1.74 5.51 8.06
CA ALA A 56 2.34 5.85 9.34
C ALA A 56 1.51 6.85 10.17
N ASP A 57 0.61 7.62 9.54
CA ASP A 57 -0.27 8.58 10.25
C ASP A 57 -1.34 7.87 11.09
N PHE A 58 -1.59 6.59 10.84
CA PHE A 58 -2.59 5.78 11.53
C PHE A 58 -1.96 4.98 12.69
N ASN A 59 -1.74 5.65 13.82
CA ASN A 59 -1.01 5.07 14.95
C ASN A 59 -1.66 3.79 15.53
N ASP A 60 -2.99 3.75 15.57
CA ASP A 60 -3.77 2.64 16.16
C ASP A 60 -4.09 1.54 15.14
N ALA A 61 -3.69 1.70 13.88
CA ALA A 61 -3.94 0.69 12.86
C ALA A 61 -3.17 -0.60 13.15
N LYS A 62 -3.87 -1.73 13.05
CA LYS A 62 -3.32 -3.10 13.09
C LYS A 62 -2.93 -3.58 11.69
N GLY A 63 -3.47 -2.92 10.67
CA GLY A 63 -3.26 -3.20 9.27
C GLY A 63 -4.05 -2.23 8.39
N PHE A 64 -4.14 -2.50 7.11
CA PHE A 64 -4.81 -1.63 6.14
C PHE A 64 -5.50 -2.46 5.05
N ILE A 65 -6.59 -1.92 4.52
CA ILE A 65 -7.21 -2.36 3.28
C ILE A 65 -6.82 -1.34 2.20
N VAL A 66 -5.77 -1.60 1.43
CA VAL A 66 -5.31 -0.73 0.34
C VAL A 66 -6.05 -1.12 -0.94
N VAL A 67 -6.75 -0.17 -1.55
CA VAL A 67 -7.57 -0.41 -2.73
C VAL A 67 -7.12 0.50 -3.88
N PHE A 68 -6.47 -0.08 -4.89
CA PHE A 68 -6.25 0.65 -6.15
C PHE A 68 -7.58 0.73 -6.90
N THR A 69 -8.11 1.93 -7.05
CA THR A 69 -9.42 2.20 -7.66
C THR A 69 -9.37 3.46 -8.52
N CYS A 70 -10.48 3.83 -9.17
CA CYS A 70 -10.53 5.02 -10.01
C CYS A 70 -11.99 5.44 -10.27
N ASN A 71 -12.17 6.65 -10.84
CA ASN A 71 -13.50 7.19 -11.09
C ASN A 71 -14.19 6.64 -12.34
N HIS A 72 -13.41 6.40 -13.43
CA HIS A 72 -13.99 6.09 -14.73
C HIS A 72 -14.43 4.64 -14.91
N CYS A 73 -13.72 3.70 -14.25
CA CYS A 73 -13.90 2.26 -14.49
C CYS A 73 -15.28 1.78 -14.03
N PRO A 74 -16.08 1.14 -14.91
CA PRO A 74 -17.38 0.59 -14.53
C PRO A 74 -17.29 -0.41 -13.37
N TYR A 75 -16.25 -1.22 -13.32
CA TYR A 75 -16.05 -2.17 -12.22
C TYR A 75 -15.75 -1.44 -10.90
N ALA A 76 -14.93 -0.39 -10.92
CA ALA A 76 -14.67 0.41 -9.73
C ALA A 76 -15.98 1.04 -9.21
N LYS A 77 -16.80 1.60 -10.11
CA LYS A 77 -18.11 2.17 -9.76
C LYS A 77 -19.06 1.14 -9.13
N LEU A 78 -19.07 -0.11 -9.61
CA LEU A 78 -19.88 -1.18 -9.03
C LEU A 78 -19.43 -1.57 -7.61
N TYR A 79 -18.16 -1.34 -7.28
CA TYR A 79 -17.59 -1.69 -6.00
C TYR A 79 -17.55 -0.53 -4.99
N GLU A 80 -17.85 0.70 -5.38
CA GLU A 80 -17.75 1.89 -4.50
C GLU A 80 -18.45 1.69 -3.16
N GLN A 81 -19.72 1.26 -3.19
CA GLN A 81 -20.49 1.05 -1.96
C GLN A 81 -19.82 -0.02 -1.08
N ARG A 82 -19.34 -1.11 -1.67
CA ARG A 82 -18.69 -2.19 -0.91
C ARG A 82 -17.36 -1.76 -0.30
N ILE A 83 -16.62 -0.84 -0.95
CA ILE A 83 -15.42 -0.23 -0.37
C ILE A 83 -15.78 0.64 0.82
N MET A 84 -16.87 1.43 0.73
CA MET A 84 -17.37 2.21 1.87
C MET A 84 -17.83 1.31 3.01
N ASP A 85 -18.54 0.22 2.69
CA ASP A 85 -19.00 -0.76 3.69
C ASP A 85 -17.83 -1.45 4.40
N LEU A 86 -16.72 -1.73 3.69
CA LEU A 86 -15.50 -2.27 4.29
C LEU A 86 -14.87 -1.28 5.28
N ASP A 87 -14.81 0.02 4.93
CA ASP A 87 -14.28 1.03 5.85
C ASP A 87 -15.14 1.12 7.11
N VAL A 88 -16.46 1.23 6.96
CA VAL A 88 -17.41 1.25 8.09
C VAL A 88 -17.27 0.01 8.97
N ALA A 89 -17.06 -1.17 8.38
CA ALA A 89 -16.97 -2.42 9.11
C ALA A 89 -15.65 -2.60 9.86
N TYR A 90 -14.54 -2.04 9.35
CA TYR A 90 -13.20 -2.42 9.80
C TYR A 90 -12.31 -1.28 10.27
N ALA A 91 -12.59 0.00 9.98
CA ALA A 91 -11.74 1.11 10.40
C ALA A 91 -11.56 1.15 11.92
N ASP A 92 -12.67 1.11 12.69
CA ASP A 92 -12.63 1.10 14.15
C ASP A 92 -12.03 -0.18 14.76
N LYS A 93 -11.91 -1.25 13.97
CA LYS A 93 -11.23 -2.49 14.37
C LYS A 93 -9.73 -2.46 14.12
N GLY A 94 -9.24 -1.35 13.50
CA GLY A 94 -7.84 -1.10 13.19
C GLY A 94 -7.42 -1.52 11.77
N TYR A 95 -8.38 -1.68 10.85
CA TYR A 95 -8.13 -1.94 9.42
C TYR A 95 -8.84 -0.90 8.54
N PRO A 96 -8.43 0.38 8.59
CA PRO A 96 -9.01 1.41 7.73
C PRO A 96 -8.75 1.12 6.25
N VAL A 97 -9.66 1.60 5.40
CA VAL A 97 -9.46 1.61 3.95
C VAL A 97 -8.57 2.79 3.56
N ILE A 98 -7.66 2.57 2.62
CA ILE A 98 -6.94 3.61 1.88
C ILE A 98 -7.16 3.34 0.39
N ALA A 99 -7.90 4.21 -0.28
CA ALA A 99 -8.14 4.13 -1.71
C ALA A 99 -7.07 4.94 -2.47
N ILE A 100 -6.55 4.40 -3.57
CA ILE A 100 -5.50 5.03 -4.37
C ILE A 100 -5.92 5.01 -5.84
N ASN A 101 -5.93 6.18 -6.49
CA ASN A 101 -6.11 6.29 -7.94
C ASN A 101 -4.75 6.39 -8.63
N PRO A 102 -4.35 5.36 -9.39
CA PRO A 102 -3.08 5.32 -10.09
C PRO A 102 -3.18 5.78 -11.56
N ASN A 103 -4.37 6.13 -12.06
CA ASN A 103 -4.55 6.40 -13.47
C ASN A 103 -3.98 7.74 -13.91
N ASP A 104 -3.38 7.77 -15.09
CA ASP A 104 -2.95 9.00 -15.74
C ASP A 104 -4.18 9.78 -16.26
N PRO A 105 -4.46 10.99 -15.72
CA PRO A 105 -5.58 11.81 -16.15
C PRO A 105 -5.44 12.34 -17.59
N SER A 106 -4.23 12.33 -18.16
CA SER A 106 -4.04 12.68 -19.58
C SER A 106 -4.65 11.65 -20.52
N LYS A 107 -4.80 10.40 -20.05
CA LYS A 107 -5.43 9.31 -20.79
C LYS A 107 -6.92 9.17 -20.48
N VAL A 108 -7.33 9.54 -19.26
CA VAL A 108 -8.73 9.48 -18.82
C VAL A 108 -9.03 10.67 -17.92
N ALA A 109 -9.65 11.71 -18.47
CA ALA A 109 -9.92 12.96 -17.76
C ALA A 109 -10.81 12.80 -16.52
N GLU A 110 -11.68 11.77 -16.47
CA GLU A 110 -12.53 11.46 -15.32
C GLU A 110 -11.72 11.10 -14.07
N ASP A 111 -10.45 10.70 -14.24
CA ASP A 111 -9.55 10.35 -13.14
C ASP A 111 -8.64 11.51 -12.70
N SER A 112 -8.93 12.75 -13.15
CA SER A 112 -8.22 13.95 -12.67
C SER A 112 -8.44 14.17 -11.18
N PHE A 113 -7.51 14.88 -10.55
CA PHE A 113 -7.58 15.18 -9.11
C PHE A 113 -8.86 15.94 -8.75
N GLU A 114 -9.29 16.90 -9.57
CA GLU A 114 -10.53 17.67 -9.39
C GLU A 114 -11.76 16.75 -9.43
N ASN A 115 -11.77 15.78 -10.34
CA ASN A 115 -12.85 14.80 -10.43
C ASN A 115 -12.81 13.78 -9.29
N MET A 116 -11.63 13.46 -8.73
CA MET A 116 -11.52 12.65 -7.50
C MET A 116 -12.13 13.39 -6.31
N VAL A 117 -11.85 14.69 -6.15
CA VAL A 117 -12.45 15.53 -5.10
C VAL A 117 -13.97 15.53 -5.24
N ALA A 118 -14.48 15.85 -6.41
CA ALA A 118 -15.93 15.87 -6.68
C ALA A 118 -16.58 14.50 -6.41
N ARG A 119 -15.91 13.40 -6.78
CA ARG A 119 -16.42 12.04 -6.55
C ARG A 119 -16.47 11.68 -5.07
N ALA A 120 -15.42 12.02 -4.33
CA ALA A 120 -15.37 11.75 -2.90
C ALA A 120 -16.46 12.53 -2.13
N GLU A 121 -16.71 13.78 -2.51
CA GLU A 121 -17.80 14.61 -1.95
C GLU A 121 -19.17 14.03 -2.32
N GLU A 122 -19.41 13.72 -3.59
CA GLU A 122 -20.69 13.16 -4.09
C GLU A 122 -21.07 11.87 -3.36
N LYS A 123 -20.06 11.01 -3.12
CA LYS A 123 -20.27 9.69 -2.50
C LYS A 123 -20.16 9.69 -0.99
N GLY A 124 -19.60 10.76 -0.40
CA GLY A 124 -19.39 10.85 1.04
C GLY A 124 -18.35 9.87 1.54
N TYR A 125 -17.19 9.77 0.85
CA TYR A 125 -16.11 8.88 1.29
C TYR A 125 -15.59 9.27 2.67
N THR A 126 -15.51 8.29 3.57
CA THR A 126 -15.01 8.45 4.94
C THR A 126 -13.54 8.09 5.07
N PHE A 127 -12.97 7.46 4.06
CA PHE A 127 -11.58 7.02 3.98
C PHE A 127 -10.76 7.93 3.05
N PRO A 128 -9.42 7.95 3.19
CA PRO A 128 -8.54 8.67 2.27
C PRO A 128 -8.67 8.16 0.83
N TYR A 129 -8.81 9.10 -0.12
CA TYR A 129 -8.77 8.82 -1.55
C TYR A 129 -7.59 9.56 -2.17
N LEU A 130 -6.51 8.83 -2.41
CA LEU A 130 -5.19 9.35 -2.72
C LEU A 130 -4.90 9.30 -4.21
N VAL A 131 -4.13 10.28 -4.72
CA VAL A 131 -3.62 10.24 -6.10
C VAL A 131 -2.18 9.73 -6.13
N ASP A 132 -1.92 8.63 -6.86
CA ASP A 132 -0.58 8.15 -7.19
C ASP A 132 -0.12 8.73 -8.53
N GLY A 133 0.16 10.04 -8.54
CA GLY A 133 0.50 10.76 -9.76
C GLY A 133 1.82 10.32 -10.40
N SER A 134 2.73 9.71 -9.66
CA SER A 134 3.96 9.11 -10.20
C SER A 134 3.75 7.69 -10.73
N GLN A 135 2.72 7.01 -10.26
CA GLN A 135 2.42 5.60 -10.47
C GLN A 135 3.44 4.63 -9.86
N GLU A 136 4.36 5.15 -9.03
CA GLU A 136 5.39 4.33 -8.38
C GLU A 136 4.80 3.39 -7.33
N ILE A 137 3.74 3.82 -6.63
CA ILE A 137 3.12 2.98 -5.61
C ILE A 137 2.35 1.84 -6.26
N ALA A 138 1.54 2.13 -7.29
CA ALA A 138 0.85 1.10 -8.04
C ALA A 138 1.83 0.09 -8.67
N ALA A 139 2.95 0.56 -9.23
CA ALA A 139 3.99 -0.30 -9.78
C ALA A 139 4.66 -1.16 -8.71
N SER A 140 5.03 -0.58 -7.55
CA SER A 140 5.67 -1.31 -6.44
C SER A 140 4.75 -2.39 -5.86
N TYR A 141 3.45 -2.11 -5.75
CA TYR A 141 2.45 -3.09 -5.32
C TYR A 141 2.17 -4.16 -6.37
N GLY A 142 2.49 -3.92 -7.65
CA GLY A 142 2.11 -4.79 -8.76
C GLY A 142 0.63 -4.70 -9.09
N ALA A 143 0.00 -3.56 -8.81
CA ALA A 143 -1.39 -3.33 -9.13
C ALA A 143 -1.58 -3.27 -10.65
N THR A 144 -2.54 -4.02 -11.18
CA THR A 144 -2.79 -4.12 -12.64
C THR A 144 -4.21 -3.75 -13.03
N LYS A 145 -5.12 -3.69 -12.05
CA LYS A 145 -6.55 -3.46 -12.24
C LYS A 145 -7.09 -2.39 -11.29
N THR A 146 -8.26 -1.88 -11.62
CA THR A 146 -9.11 -1.08 -10.72
C THR A 146 -10.51 -1.68 -10.72
N PRO A 147 -11.00 -2.23 -9.56
CA PRO A 147 -10.27 -2.31 -8.29
C PRO A 147 -9.25 -3.46 -8.23
N HIS A 148 -8.19 -3.28 -7.41
CA HIS A 148 -7.24 -4.31 -6.99
C HIS A 148 -6.91 -4.08 -5.51
N VAL A 149 -7.09 -5.07 -4.66
CA VAL A 149 -7.01 -4.92 -3.20
C VAL A 149 -5.82 -5.65 -2.62
N TYR A 150 -5.20 -5.02 -1.62
CA TYR A 150 -4.14 -5.56 -0.78
C TYR A 150 -4.56 -5.40 0.68
N VAL A 151 -4.63 -6.50 1.44
CA VAL A 151 -4.78 -6.42 2.89
C VAL A 151 -3.41 -6.56 3.53
N LEU A 152 -3.03 -5.54 4.29
CA LEU A 152 -1.75 -5.47 5.00
C LEU A 152 -1.98 -5.68 6.49
N LYS A 153 -1.09 -6.42 7.16
CA LYS A 153 -1.07 -6.56 8.62
C LYS A 153 0.21 -5.97 9.20
N LYS A 154 0.09 -5.21 10.29
CA LYS A 154 1.24 -4.68 11.02
C LYS A 154 1.84 -5.77 11.90
N GLU A 155 3.04 -6.21 11.58
CA GLU A 155 3.78 -7.27 12.30
C GLU A 155 5.21 -6.79 12.57
N GLY A 156 5.58 -6.69 13.85
CA GLY A 156 6.92 -6.26 14.24
C GLY A 156 7.32 -4.87 13.69
N GLY A 157 6.37 -3.97 13.55
CA GLY A 157 6.58 -2.64 12.97
C GLY A 157 6.65 -2.59 11.44
N LYS A 158 6.46 -3.73 10.76
CA LYS A 158 6.41 -3.84 9.29
C LYS A 158 4.98 -4.07 8.82
N LEU A 159 4.69 -3.67 7.60
CA LEU A 159 3.41 -3.93 6.92
C LEU A 159 3.57 -5.15 6.03
N VAL A 160 3.01 -6.27 6.42
CA VAL A 160 3.13 -7.56 5.70
C VAL A 160 1.86 -7.80 4.89
N VAL A 161 2.01 -8.07 3.61
CA VAL A 161 0.92 -8.41 2.69
C VAL A 161 0.31 -9.75 3.10
N LYS A 162 -1.00 -9.77 3.36
CA LYS A 162 -1.74 -10.97 3.78
C LYS A 162 -2.80 -11.41 2.79
N TYR A 163 -3.23 -10.51 1.93
CA TYR A 163 -4.18 -10.79 0.85
C TYR A 163 -3.91 -9.91 -0.35
N ILE A 164 -4.09 -10.46 -1.55
CA ILE A 164 -4.05 -9.74 -2.82
C ILE A 164 -5.20 -10.23 -3.69
N GLY A 165 -6.02 -9.31 -4.26
CA GLY A 165 -7.01 -9.73 -5.25
C GLY A 165 -8.28 -8.89 -5.35
N ALA A 166 -9.41 -9.58 -5.51
CA ALA A 166 -10.74 -9.01 -5.65
C ALA A 166 -11.39 -8.70 -4.29
N ILE A 167 -12.42 -7.86 -4.27
CA ILE A 167 -13.20 -7.58 -3.05
C ILE A 167 -14.05 -8.79 -2.68
N ASP A 168 -14.72 -9.38 -3.66
CA ASP A 168 -15.61 -10.54 -3.54
C ASP A 168 -15.68 -11.33 -4.84
N ASN A 169 -16.53 -12.36 -4.89
CA ASN A 169 -16.64 -13.24 -6.06
C ASN A 169 -17.75 -12.81 -7.06
N ASN A 170 -18.45 -11.67 -6.84
CA ASN A 170 -19.49 -11.22 -7.75
C ASN A 170 -19.52 -9.69 -7.91
N HIS A 171 -18.85 -9.19 -8.95
CA HIS A 171 -18.83 -7.75 -9.23
C HIS A 171 -20.18 -7.19 -9.71
N LYS A 172 -21.06 -8.01 -10.26
CA LYS A 172 -22.30 -7.55 -10.89
C LYS A 172 -23.45 -7.38 -9.89
N ASP A 173 -23.58 -8.35 -9.00
CA ASP A 173 -24.73 -8.47 -8.11
C ASP A 173 -24.25 -8.66 -6.67
N PRO A 174 -24.37 -7.61 -5.82
CA PRO A 174 -23.99 -7.70 -4.41
C PRO A 174 -24.81 -8.72 -3.64
N ASP A 175 -26.08 -8.94 -4.01
CA ASP A 175 -26.97 -9.87 -3.31
C ASP A 175 -26.65 -11.35 -3.62
N ALA A 176 -25.92 -11.59 -4.73
CA ALA A 176 -25.46 -12.91 -5.12
C ALA A 176 -23.99 -13.19 -4.76
N VAL A 177 -23.40 -12.36 -3.89
CA VAL A 177 -22.05 -12.61 -3.34
C VAL A 177 -22.12 -13.79 -2.38
N SER A 178 -21.26 -14.78 -2.60
CA SER A 178 -21.13 -15.97 -1.72
C SER A 178 -19.76 -16.10 -1.07
N LYS A 179 -18.77 -15.28 -1.48
CA LYS A 179 -17.44 -15.18 -0.91
C LYS A 179 -17.03 -13.72 -0.81
N THR A 180 -16.72 -13.28 0.40
CA THR A 180 -16.37 -11.90 0.75
C THR A 180 -14.87 -11.79 1.04
N TYR A 181 -14.04 -12.05 0.03
CA TYR A 181 -12.60 -12.28 0.16
C TYR A 181 -11.86 -11.30 1.07
N VAL A 182 -12.10 -9.99 0.93
CA VAL A 182 -11.44 -8.97 1.76
C VAL A 182 -11.95 -9.03 3.20
N ALA A 183 -13.27 -9.15 3.38
CA ALA A 183 -13.87 -9.27 4.72
C ALA A 183 -13.38 -10.55 5.41
N ASP A 184 -13.41 -11.68 4.72
CA ASP A 184 -12.94 -12.98 5.23
C ASP A 184 -11.45 -12.89 5.64
N ALA A 185 -10.63 -12.20 4.83
CA ALA A 185 -9.22 -11.98 5.15
C ALA A 185 -9.04 -11.15 6.42
N VAL A 186 -9.72 -10.01 6.54
CA VAL A 186 -9.61 -9.14 7.72
C VAL A 186 -10.16 -9.83 8.97
N ASP A 187 -11.28 -10.52 8.89
CA ASP A 187 -11.88 -11.27 10.01
C ASP A 187 -10.95 -12.39 10.51
N ALA A 188 -10.30 -13.12 9.58
CA ALA A 188 -9.29 -14.11 9.93
C ALA A 188 -8.11 -13.47 10.68
N LEU A 189 -7.58 -12.34 10.17
CA LEU A 189 -6.46 -11.63 10.80
C LEU A 189 -6.81 -11.06 12.17
N LEU A 190 -8.02 -10.53 12.35
CA LEU A 190 -8.52 -10.05 13.64
C LEU A 190 -8.67 -11.18 14.66
N SER A 191 -9.03 -12.37 14.20
CA SER A 191 -9.15 -13.58 15.02
C SER A 191 -7.83 -14.32 15.25
N GLY A 192 -6.71 -13.81 14.67
CA GLY A 192 -5.39 -14.45 14.79
C GLY A 192 -5.22 -15.69 13.91
N ASN A 193 -6.10 -15.89 12.95
CA ASN A 193 -6.09 -17.01 12.01
C ASN A 193 -5.36 -16.67 10.70
N ALA A 194 -5.00 -17.72 9.95
CA ALA A 194 -4.53 -17.58 8.57
C ALA A 194 -5.68 -17.13 7.66
N VAL A 195 -5.35 -16.33 6.62
CA VAL A 195 -6.31 -15.92 5.60
C VAL A 195 -6.73 -17.14 4.76
N PRO A 196 -8.03 -17.43 4.61
CA PRO A 196 -8.50 -18.65 3.93
C PRO A 196 -8.13 -18.72 2.45
N GLU A 197 -8.31 -17.63 1.73
CA GLU A 197 -7.91 -17.44 0.34
C GLU A 197 -7.03 -16.19 0.27
N ALA A 198 -5.71 -16.38 0.40
CA ALA A 198 -4.77 -15.25 0.51
C ALA A 198 -4.54 -14.55 -0.84
N GLU A 199 -4.88 -15.18 -1.96
CA GLU A 199 -4.74 -14.61 -3.28
C GLU A 199 -5.93 -14.98 -4.16
N THR A 200 -6.48 -13.98 -4.86
CA THR A 200 -7.56 -14.15 -5.84
C THR A 200 -7.31 -13.28 -7.07
N ARG A 201 -8.00 -13.59 -8.16
CA ARG A 201 -7.87 -12.79 -9.38
C ARG A 201 -8.63 -11.47 -9.26
N ALA A 202 -7.94 -10.33 -9.31
CA ALA A 202 -8.57 -9.03 -9.42
C ALA A 202 -9.36 -8.89 -10.73
N ILE A 203 -10.59 -8.36 -10.63
CA ILE A 203 -11.49 -8.14 -11.76
C ILE A 203 -11.73 -6.64 -11.89
N GLY A 204 -11.34 -6.07 -13.03
CA GLY A 204 -11.47 -4.62 -13.25
C GLY A 204 -10.83 -4.17 -14.55
N CYS A 205 -10.87 -2.86 -14.79
CA CYS A 205 -10.18 -2.23 -15.90
C CYS A 205 -8.66 -2.24 -15.65
N THR A 206 -7.87 -2.26 -16.71
CA THR A 206 -6.42 -2.08 -16.59
C THR A 206 -6.09 -0.65 -16.18
N ILE A 207 -5.08 -0.49 -15.34
CA ILE A 207 -4.52 0.82 -14.98
C ILE A 207 -4.05 1.54 -16.24
N LYS A 208 -4.31 2.85 -16.29
CA LYS A 208 -3.89 3.73 -17.39
C LYS A 208 -2.53 4.31 -17.04
N TRP A 209 -1.49 3.60 -17.46
CA TRP A 209 -0.12 4.00 -17.22
C TRP A 209 0.27 5.20 -18.08
N LYS A 210 1.15 6.06 -17.57
CA LYS A 210 1.82 7.10 -18.35
C LYS A 210 2.63 6.47 -19.46
N ASP A 211 2.83 7.22 -20.54
CA ASP A 211 3.80 6.84 -21.55
C ASP A 211 5.23 6.92 -20.96
N ALA A 212 6.08 5.97 -21.33
CA ALA A 212 7.46 5.89 -20.88
C ALA A 212 8.31 7.00 -21.53
#